data_189e5505c360eaa594b1c2e21449e244
#
_entry.id   189e5505c360eaa594b1c2e21449e244
#
_cell.length_a   1.000
_cell.length_b   1.000
_cell.length_c   1.000
_cell.angle_alpha   90.00
_cell.angle_beta   90.00
_cell.angle_gamma   90.00
#
_symmetry.space_group_name_H-M   'P 1'
#
loop_
_entity.id
_entity.type
_entity.pdbx_description
1 polymer ?
#
loop_
_entity_poly.entity_id
_entity_poly.type
_entity_poly.pdbx_seq_one_letter_code
_entity_poly.pdbx_strand_id
1 'polypeptide(L)'
;MTTNPTVFTLGDALVTFNPSETGPLRYVQSFAKKAGGAELNFAIGCARLGLQSKWMSRLGNDEFGKGIYKFARGEGIDVSEVEFVDGYPTSLNFKEIREDGSGKTFYYRHQSPVLTIEPEHITDEL
;
A
#
# COMPACT_ATOMS: atom_id res chain seq x y z
N MET A 1 27.69 2.85 -21.07
CA MET A 1 27.15 2.87 -19.71
C MET A 1 25.80 2.17 -19.71
N THR A 2 25.72 1.06 -19.01
CA THR A 2 24.46 0.33 -18.89
C THR A 2 23.61 0.95 -17.79
N THR A 3 22.42 1.38 -18.15
CA THR A 3 21.43 1.80 -17.15
C THR A 3 20.76 0.56 -16.58
N ASN A 4 20.65 0.49 -15.26
CA ASN A 4 19.90 -0.58 -14.64
C ASN A 4 18.42 -0.46 -15.07
N PRO A 5 17.79 -1.59 -15.36
CA PRO A 5 16.35 -1.53 -15.70
C PRO A 5 15.55 -1.00 -14.52
N THR A 6 14.52 -0.23 -14.83
CA THR A 6 13.59 0.30 -13.84
C THR A 6 12.37 -0.59 -13.80
N VAL A 7 12.02 -1.05 -12.60
CA VAL A 7 10.77 -1.76 -12.37
C VAL A 7 9.69 -0.72 -12.13
N PHE A 8 8.61 -0.81 -12.88
CA PHE A 8 7.46 0.07 -12.71
C PHE A 8 6.25 -0.76 -12.31
N THR A 9 5.60 -0.36 -11.22
CA THR A 9 4.37 -1.00 -10.78
C THR A 9 3.27 0.04 -10.62
N LEU A 10 2.04 -0.39 -10.84
CA LEU A 10 0.85 0.43 -10.63
C LEU A 10 -0.14 -0.39 -9.83
N GLY A 11 -0.59 0.14 -8.72
CA GLY A 11 -1.60 -0.56 -7.93
C GLY A 11 -1.90 0.13 -6.63
N ASP A 12 -2.93 -0.39 -5.97
CA ASP A 12 -3.42 0.13 -4.71
C ASP A 12 -2.49 -0.26 -3.56
N ALA A 13 -2.52 0.54 -2.52
CA ALA A 13 -1.89 0.21 -1.25
C ALA A 13 -2.89 0.44 -0.14
N LEU A 14 -2.64 -0.19 0.98
CA LEU A 14 -3.54 -0.13 2.12
C LEU A 14 -2.76 -0.25 3.41
N VAL A 15 -3.44 0.09 4.51
CA VAL A 15 -2.88 -0.12 5.84
C VAL A 15 -3.54 -1.36 6.43
N THR A 16 -2.72 -2.31 6.85
CA THR A 16 -3.17 -3.53 7.50
C THR A 16 -3.01 -3.37 9.00
N PHE A 17 -4.05 -3.71 9.73
CA PHE A 17 -4.05 -3.72 11.20
C PHE A 17 -3.97 -5.16 11.66
N ASN A 18 -2.83 -5.53 12.27
CA ASN A 18 -2.59 -6.85 12.80
C ASN A 18 -2.94 -6.87 14.28
N PRO A 19 -3.79 -7.82 14.73
CA PRO A 19 -4.24 -7.82 16.12
C PRO A 19 -3.13 -8.24 17.07
N SER A 20 -3.17 -7.70 18.29
CA SER A 20 -2.22 -8.07 19.35
C SER A 20 -2.58 -9.39 20.03
N GLU A 21 -3.78 -9.90 19.78
CA GLU A 21 -4.28 -11.13 20.42
C GLU A 21 -5.21 -11.86 19.48
N THR A 22 -5.44 -13.14 19.76
CA THR A 22 -6.37 -13.97 19.00
C THR A 22 -7.80 -13.73 19.43
N GLY A 23 -8.75 -14.12 18.60
CA GLY A 23 -10.16 -14.07 18.90
C GLY A 23 -10.91 -12.98 18.13
N PRO A 24 -12.22 -12.84 18.39
CA PRO A 24 -13.05 -11.88 17.68
C PRO A 24 -12.54 -10.44 17.81
N LEU A 25 -12.55 -9.70 16.72
CA LEU A 25 -12.01 -8.33 16.68
C LEU A 25 -12.68 -7.41 17.70
N ARG A 26 -13.95 -7.64 17.99
CA ARG A 26 -14.67 -6.81 18.97
C ARG A 26 -14.05 -6.81 20.36
N TYR A 27 -13.20 -7.80 20.64
CA TYR A 27 -12.51 -7.92 21.93
C TYR A 27 -11.04 -7.54 21.86
N VAL A 28 -10.51 -7.29 20.66
CA VAL A 28 -9.10 -6.95 20.48
C VAL A 28 -8.89 -5.48 20.83
N GLN A 29 -7.99 -5.22 21.75
CA GLN A 29 -7.77 -3.87 22.28
C GLN A 29 -6.71 -3.08 21.52
N SER A 30 -5.78 -3.76 20.84
CA SER A 30 -4.70 -3.06 20.15
C SER A 30 -4.28 -3.78 18.88
N PHE A 31 -3.73 -3.00 17.95
CA PHE A 31 -3.29 -3.48 16.66
C PHE A 31 -1.96 -2.84 16.29
N ALA A 32 -1.12 -3.58 15.59
CA ALA A 32 0.05 -3.02 14.93
C ALA A 32 -0.31 -2.76 13.47
N LYS A 33 -0.07 -1.55 12.99
CA LYS A 33 -0.36 -1.21 11.61
C LYS A 33 0.86 -1.39 10.72
N LYS A 34 0.61 -1.79 9.46
CA LYS A 34 1.66 -2.00 8.48
C LYS A 34 1.13 -1.60 7.10
N ALA A 35 1.96 -0.92 6.31
CA ALA A 35 1.61 -0.67 4.92
C ALA A 35 1.69 -1.95 4.11
N GLY A 36 0.79 -2.13 3.17
CA GLY A 36 0.72 -3.31 2.31
C GLY A 36 0.15 -3.00 0.94
N GLY A 37 0.09 -4.04 0.13
CA GLY A 37 -0.36 -3.98 -1.25
C GLY A 37 0.60 -4.78 -2.13
N ALA A 38 0.06 -5.61 -3.03
CA ALA A 38 0.88 -6.54 -3.80
C ALA A 38 1.91 -5.81 -4.66
N GLU A 39 1.49 -4.77 -5.37
CA GLU A 39 2.34 -4.02 -6.29
C GLU A 39 3.40 -3.22 -5.53
N LEU A 40 3.03 -2.63 -4.40
CA LEU A 40 3.97 -1.92 -3.55
C LEU A 40 5.00 -2.89 -2.96
N ASN A 41 4.54 -4.04 -2.47
CA ASN A 41 5.44 -5.05 -1.91
C ASN A 41 6.42 -5.58 -2.96
N PHE A 42 5.97 -5.76 -4.20
CA PHE A 42 6.84 -6.16 -5.30
C PHE A 42 7.90 -5.10 -5.57
N ALA A 43 7.50 -3.83 -5.64
CA ALA A 43 8.44 -2.74 -5.86
C ALA A 43 9.49 -2.66 -4.75
N ILE A 44 9.06 -2.84 -3.49
CA ILE A 44 9.98 -2.85 -2.35
C ILE A 44 10.98 -4.01 -2.47
N GLY A 45 10.50 -5.20 -2.81
CA GLY A 45 11.37 -6.36 -2.99
C GLY A 45 12.43 -6.12 -4.06
N CYS A 46 12.03 -5.54 -5.19
CA CYS A 46 12.96 -5.21 -6.27
C CYS A 46 13.99 -4.16 -5.82
N ALA A 47 13.54 -3.13 -5.10
CA ALA A 47 14.43 -2.10 -4.59
C ALA A 47 15.48 -2.69 -3.62
N ARG A 48 15.07 -3.60 -2.76
CA ARG A 48 15.98 -4.27 -1.83
C ARG A 48 16.99 -5.18 -2.53
N LEU A 49 16.66 -5.63 -3.75
CA LEU A 49 17.58 -6.40 -4.57
C LEU A 49 18.50 -5.52 -5.44
N GLY A 50 18.43 -4.20 -5.27
CA GLY A 50 19.30 -3.27 -5.98
C GLY A 50 18.76 -2.74 -7.29
N LEU A 51 17.51 -3.05 -7.63
CA LEU A 51 16.88 -2.51 -8.83
C LEU A 51 16.25 -1.16 -8.54
N GLN A 52 16.15 -0.33 -9.58
CA GLN A 52 15.39 0.90 -9.48
C GLN A 52 13.91 0.55 -9.56
N SER A 53 13.13 1.03 -8.60
CA SER A 53 11.70 0.76 -8.53
C SER A 53 10.92 2.07 -8.52
N LYS A 54 9.87 2.10 -9.34
CA LYS A 54 8.93 3.21 -9.41
C LYS A 54 7.52 2.68 -9.22
N TRP A 55 6.76 3.34 -8.38
CA TRP A 55 5.39 2.93 -8.06
C TRP A 55 4.44 4.09 -8.35
N MET A 56 3.39 3.79 -9.11
CA MET A 56 2.31 4.73 -9.40
C MET A 56 1.08 4.32 -8.62
N SER A 57 0.49 5.27 -7.92
CA SER A 57 -0.72 5.03 -7.17
C SER A 57 -1.41 6.34 -6.82
N ARG A 58 -2.56 6.23 -6.23
CA ARG A 58 -3.28 7.32 -5.59
C ARG A 58 -3.62 6.91 -4.19
N LEU A 59 -3.38 7.81 -3.26
CA LEU A 59 -3.63 7.59 -1.83
C LEU A 59 -4.63 8.63 -1.34
N GLY A 60 -5.35 8.31 -0.28
CA GLY A 60 -6.20 9.29 0.36
C GLY A 60 -5.37 10.43 0.96
N ASN A 61 -5.90 11.64 0.90
CA ASN A 61 -5.27 12.77 1.57
C ASN A 61 -5.60 12.72 3.06
N ASP A 62 -5.02 11.73 3.73
CA ASP A 62 -5.24 11.43 5.15
C ASP A 62 -3.95 10.89 5.77
N GLU A 63 -3.97 10.69 7.07
CA GLU A 63 -2.78 10.25 7.79
C GLU A 63 -2.30 8.86 7.37
N PHE A 64 -3.23 7.98 6.98
CA PHE A 64 -2.86 6.65 6.49
C PHE A 64 -2.16 6.73 5.14
N GLY A 65 -2.70 7.55 4.23
CA GLY A 65 -2.07 7.76 2.93
C GLY A 65 -0.68 8.36 3.04
N LYS A 66 -0.52 9.35 3.91
CA LYS A 66 0.78 9.97 4.17
C LYS A 66 1.77 8.97 4.75
N GLY A 67 1.30 8.09 5.62
CA GLY A 67 2.13 7.04 6.20
C GLY A 67 2.63 6.05 5.15
N ILE A 68 1.77 5.63 4.24
CA ILE A 68 2.16 4.73 3.14
C ILE A 68 3.20 5.41 2.24
N TYR A 69 2.95 6.66 1.88
CA TYR A 69 3.87 7.43 1.03
C TYR A 69 5.26 7.52 1.66
N LYS A 70 5.31 7.88 2.93
CA LYS A 70 6.57 8.00 3.66
C LYS A 70 7.30 6.66 3.76
N PHE A 71 6.55 5.58 3.99
CA PHE A 71 7.10 4.24 4.07
C PHE A 71 7.73 3.84 2.72
N ALA A 72 7.00 4.02 1.61
CA ALA A 72 7.49 3.67 0.28
C ALA A 72 8.75 4.47 -0.06
N ARG A 73 8.73 5.76 0.22
CA ARG A 73 9.88 6.63 -0.02
C ARG A 73 11.09 6.19 0.80
N GLY A 74 10.87 5.79 2.05
CA GLY A 74 11.93 5.31 2.93
C GLY A 74 12.56 4.00 2.46
N GLU A 75 11.84 3.22 1.67
CA GLU A 75 12.36 1.98 1.06
C GLU A 75 13.10 2.24 -0.25
N GLY A 76 13.29 3.49 -0.62
CA GLY A 76 14.04 3.85 -1.82
C GLY A 76 13.24 3.80 -3.12
N ILE A 77 11.92 3.78 -3.03
CA ILE A 77 11.05 3.72 -4.19
C ILE A 77 10.81 5.14 -4.72
N ASP A 78 10.84 5.28 -6.04
CA ASP A 78 10.45 6.51 -6.70
C ASP A 78 8.93 6.66 -6.61
N VAL A 79 8.49 7.64 -5.82
CA VAL A 79 7.07 7.93 -5.58
C VAL A 79 6.61 9.20 -6.29
N SER A 80 7.35 9.64 -7.30
CA SER A 80 7.01 10.86 -8.04
C SER A 80 5.65 10.77 -8.75
N GLU A 81 5.16 9.56 -9.01
CA GLU A 81 3.86 9.32 -9.64
C GLU A 81 2.79 8.91 -8.63
N VAL A 82 3.04 9.10 -7.34
CA VAL A 82 2.03 8.88 -6.30
C VAL A 82 1.40 10.21 -5.95
N GLU A 83 0.08 10.28 -6.04
CA GLU A 83 -0.68 11.49 -5.75
C GLU A 83 -1.68 11.25 -4.62
N PHE A 84 -1.97 12.32 -3.88
CA PHE A 84 -3.00 12.32 -2.84
C PHE A 84 -4.28 12.88 -3.41
N VAL A 85 -5.40 12.24 -3.09
CA VAL A 85 -6.72 12.67 -3.57
C VAL A 85 -7.67 12.87 -2.39
N ASP A 86 -8.54 13.88 -2.51
CA ASP A 86 -9.57 14.15 -1.53
C ASP A 86 -10.84 13.35 -1.87
N GLY A 87 -11.61 13.01 -0.86
CA GLY A 87 -12.89 12.32 -1.04
C GLY A 87 -12.80 10.81 -1.23
N TYR A 88 -11.59 10.27 -1.25
CA TYR A 88 -11.34 8.84 -1.42
C TYR A 88 -10.43 8.38 -0.28
N PRO A 89 -10.99 7.85 0.81
CA PRO A 89 -10.19 7.42 1.95
C PRO A 89 -9.20 6.31 1.59
N THR A 90 -8.03 6.34 2.20
CA THR A 90 -7.05 5.27 2.06
C THR A 90 -7.67 3.96 2.54
N SER A 91 -7.45 2.89 1.78
CA SER A 91 -7.99 1.57 2.11
C SER A 91 -7.34 0.99 3.36
N LEU A 92 -8.14 0.30 4.15
CA LEU A 92 -7.71 -0.34 5.39
C LEU A 92 -8.14 -1.81 5.37
N ASN A 93 -7.41 -2.66 6.07
CA ASN A 93 -7.94 -3.95 6.44
C ASN A 93 -7.53 -4.32 7.87
N PHE A 94 -8.32 -5.18 8.48
CA PHE A 94 -8.09 -5.68 9.84
C PHE A 94 -8.03 -7.19 9.78
N LYS A 95 -6.99 -7.76 10.35
CA LYS A 95 -6.86 -9.21 10.43
C LYS A 95 -7.38 -9.71 11.75
N GLU A 96 -8.12 -10.82 11.69
CA GLU A 96 -8.56 -11.56 12.87
C GLU A 96 -7.86 -12.91 12.85
N ILE A 97 -7.24 -13.28 13.96
CA ILE A 97 -6.50 -14.53 14.07
C ILE A 97 -7.23 -15.40 15.09
N ARG A 98 -7.64 -16.60 14.65
CA ARG A 98 -8.31 -17.55 15.52
C ARG A 98 -7.30 -18.37 16.30
N GLU A 99 -7.75 -19.00 17.36
CA GLU A 99 -6.86 -19.80 18.22
C GLU A 99 -6.22 -20.98 17.49
N ASP A 100 -6.87 -21.50 16.45
CA ASP A 100 -6.31 -22.57 15.62
C ASP A 100 -5.28 -22.07 14.60
N GLY A 101 -4.98 -20.76 14.59
CA GLY A 101 -4.06 -20.14 13.65
C GLY A 101 -4.68 -19.70 12.33
N SER A 102 -5.94 -20.05 12.07
CA SER A 102 -6.64 -19.57 10.88
C SER A 102 -6.96 -18.08 11.02
N GLY A 103 -7.10 -17.40 9.89
CA GLY A 103 -7.35 -15.98 9.89
C GLY A 103 -8.53 -15.58 9.02
N LYS A 104 -9.04 -14.40 9.31
CA LYS A 104 -10.04 -13.74 8.50
C LYS A 104 -9.59 -12.29 8.33
N THR A 105 -9.84 -11.72 7.14
CA THR A 105 -9.50 -10.33 6.87
C THR A 105 -10.77 -9.55 6.59
N PHE A 106 -10.94 -8.44 7.31
CA PHE A 106 -12.05 -7.52 7.11
C PHE A 106 -11.54 -6.31 6.34
N TYR A 107 -12.06 -6.08 5.15
CA TYR A 107 -11.63 -5.00 4.29
C TYR A 107 -12.53 -3.79 4.43
N TYR A 108 -11.89 -2.64 4.60
CA TYR A 108 -12.53 -1.33 4.52
C TYR A 108 -11.95 -0.63 3.29
N ARG A 109 -12.35 -1.12 2.11
CA ARG A 109 -11.84 -0.70 0.80
C ARG A 109 -13.04 -0.31 -0.05
N HIS A 110 -13.61 0.84 0.26
CA HIS A 110 -14.75 1.38 -0.47
C HIS A 110 -14.28 2.63 -1.21
N GLN A 111 -14.44 2.65 -2.54
CA GLN A 111 -13.99 3.76 -3.38
C GLN A 111 -12.51 4.08 -3.15
N SER A 112 -11.66 3.10 -3.39
CA SER A 112 -10.21 3.24 -3.22
C SER A 112 -9.67 4.40 -4.07
N PRO A 113 -8.71 5.20 -3.54
CA PRO A 113 -8.13 6.32 -4.29
C PRO A 113 -7.53 5.93 -5.65
N VAL A 114 -7.01 4.71 -5.78
CA VAL A 114 -6.41 4.25 -7.04
C VAL A 114 -7.42 4.23 -8.18
N LEU A 115 -8.71 4.14 -7.87
CA LEU A 115 -9.78 4.15 -8.89
C LEU A 115 -9.88 5.48 -9.64
N THR A 116 -9.21 6.54 -9.14
CA THR A 116 -9.19 7.84 -9.82
C THR A 116 -8.13 7.92 -10.92
N ILE A 117 -7.30 6.87 -11.08
CA ILE A 117 -6.33 6.83 -12.16
C ILE A 117 -7.05 6.53 -13.47
N GLU A 118 -6.87 7.42 -14.46
CA GLU A 118 -7.44 7.28 -15.79
C GLU A 118 -6.37 6.83 -16.77
N PRO A 119 -6.74 6.19 -17.89
CA PRO A 119 -5.75 5.75 -18.89
C PRO A 119 -4.83 6.86 -19.37
N GLU A 120 -5.31 8.09 -19.43
CA GLU A 120 -4.55 9.25 -19.87
C GLU A 120 -3.38 9.58 -18.96
N HIS A 121 -3.41 9.12 -17.71
CA HIS A 121 -2.32 9.32 -16.76
C HIS A 121 -1.12 8.41 -17.02
N ILE A 122 -1.32 7.36 -17.82
CA ILE A 122 -0.27 6.41 -18.16
C ILE A 122 0.30 6.81 -19.50
N THR A 123 1.51 7.37 -19.48
CA THR A 123 2.18 7.89 -20.67
C THR A 123 3.54 7.25 -20.85
N ASP A 124 4.12 7.43 -22.03
CA ASP A 124 5.46 6.91 -22.32
C ASP A 124 6.56 7.58 -21.49
N GLU A 125 6.23 8.68 -20.82
CA GLU A 125 7.19 9.42 -19.99
C GLU A 125 7.32 8.87 -18.56
N LEU A 126 6.48 7.92 -18.19
CA LEU A 126 6.50 7.34 -16.85
C LEU A 126 7.77 6.51 -16.56
#